data_421c3743220eb09a0003138ca3c8add8
#
_entry.id   421c3743220eb09a0003138ca3c8add8
#
_cell.length_a   1.000
_cell.length_b   1.000
_cell.length_c   1.000
_cell.angle_alpha   90.00
_cell.angle_beta   90.00
_cell.angle_gamma   90.00
#
_symmetry.space_group_name_H-M   'P 1'
#
loop_
_entity.id
_entity.type
_entity.pdbx_description
1 polymer ?
#
loop_
_entity_poly.entity_id
_entity_poly.type
_entity_poly.pdbx_seq_one_letter_code
_entity_poly.pdbx_strand_id
1 'polypeptide(L)'
;MNLIIDDNDHQLIIKVASIPAARVQIYFIDNDDYFSRKFVLTDEEGKPFPDNDERAIFFARGVLETVKKLRWTPTVVHCHGWFSSVIPVYLKRIFADDPIFRNVKIVVSLYGDGFPGELDNAFGKKIAGEGVKDKNLAILDTPSYENLCRFVMEYADGVVAASPDVEPKVLEIARASGKPMLEYQSPEAADFFDNYNRFYEALQ
;
A
#
# COMPACT_ATOMS: atom_id res chain seq x y z
N MET A 1 16.98 -11.49 -5.58
CA MET A 1 16.42 -10.97 -6.85
C MET A 1 16.64 -9.47 -6.83
N ASN A 2 16.89 -8.83 -7.97
CA ASN A 2 17.10 -7.39 -8.00
C ASN A 2 15.84 -6.70 -8.56
N LEU A 3 15.56 -5.51 -8.07
CA LEU A 3 14.55 -4.59 -8.57
C LEU A 3 15.25 -3.32 -9.04
N ILE A 4 14.83 -2.78 -10.17
CA ILE A 4 15.33 -1.51 -10.68
C ILE A 4 14.34 -0.43 -10.23
N ILE A 5 14.80 0.54 -9.47
CA ILE A 5 14.02 1.70 -9.01
C ILE A 5 14.81 2.95 -9.39
N ASP A 6 14.19 3.86 -10.12
CA ASP A 6 14.82 5.11 -10.59
C ASP A 6 16.21 4.87 -11.22
N ASP A 7 16.27 3.90 -12.17
CA ASP A 7 17.47 3.45 -12.90
C ASP A 7 18.58 2.83 -12.02
N ASN A 8 18.35 2.60 -10.74
CA ASN A 8 19.27 1.95 -9.83
C ASN A 8 18.85 0.51 -9.52
N ASP A 9 19.82 -0.39 -9.42
CA ASP A 9 19.62 -1.81 -9.14
C ASP A 9 19.69 -2.07 -7.63
N HIS A 10 18.58 -2.51 -7.04
CA HIS A 10 18.43 -2.77 -5.62
C HIS A 10 18.17 -4.24 -5.35
N GLN A 11 18.94 -4.83 -4.43
CA GLN A 11 18.77 -6.23 -4.05
C GLN A 11 17.49 -6.42 -3.22
N LEU A 12 16.56 -7.25 -3.71
CA LEU A 12 15.40 -7.69 -2.93
C LEU A 12 15.75 -8.92 -2.11
N ILE A 13 15.74 -8.77 -0.79
CA ILE A 13 15.91 -9.83 0.20
C ILE A 13 14.52 -10.11 0.81
N ILE A 14 14.16 -11.39 0.91
CA ILE A 14 12.90 -11.81 1.52
C ILE A 14 13.22 -12.70 2.71
N LYS A 15 12.88 -12.23 3.90
CA LYS A 15 12.97 -13.02 5.13
C LYS A 15 11.58 -13.54 5.49
N VAL A 16 11.49 -14.75 5.98
CA VAL A 16 10.19 -15.41 6.23
C VAL A 16 10.11 -15.86 7.68
N ALA A 17 8.98 -15.58 8.32
CA ALA A 17 8.58 -16.12 9.60
C ALA A 17 7.18 -16.73 9.49
N SER A 18 6.85 -17.65 10.39
CA SER A 18 5.54 -18.33 10.41
C SER A 18 4.96 -18.32 11.81
N ILE A 19 3.63 -18.17 11.89
CA ILE A 19 2.84 -18.37 13.09
C ILE A 19 1.91 -19.56 12.81
N PRO A 20 2.39 -20.82 13.06
CA PRO A 20 1.66 -22.02 12.65
C PRO A 20 0.27 -22.14 13.26
N ALA A 21 0.11 -21.73 14.53
CA ALA A 21 -1.18 -21.77 15.22
C ALA A 21 -2.25 -20.89 14.55
N ALA A 22 -1.85 -19.77 13.94
CA ALA A 22 -2.72 -18.86 13.21
C ALA A 22 -2.77 -19.14 11.70
N ARG A 23 -1.98 -20.08 11.19
CA ARG A 23 -1.78 -20.34 9.75
C ARG A 23 -1.35 -19.09 8.98
N VAL A 24 -0.53 -18.24 9.62
CA VAL A 24 -0.02 -17.01 9.05
C VAL A 24 1.45 -17.17 8.67
N GLN A 25 1.79 -16.70 7.48
CA GLN A 25 3.17 -16.50 7.04
C GLN A 25 3.45 -15.00 6.92
N ILE A 26 4.61 -14.57 7.41
CA ILE A 26 5.06 -13.18 7.40
C ILE A 26 6.27 -13.10 6.48
N TYR A 27 6.18 -12.29 5.45
CA TYR A 27 7.26 -12.03 4.51
C TYR A 27 7.78 -10.61 4.72
N PHE A 28 9.02 -10.48 5.12
CA PHE A 28 9.69 -9.21 5.28
C PHE A 28 10.38 -8.85 3.96
N ILE A 29 9.98 -7.74 3.38
CA ILE A 29 10.65 -7.14 2.23
C ILE A 29 11.82 -6.35 2.77
N ASP A 30 13.04 -6.75 2.42
CA ASP A 30 14.26 -6.21 3.00
C ASP A 30 15.26 -5.79 1.92
N ASN A 31 16.01 -4.74 2.22
CA ASN A 31 17.08 -4.19 1.41
C ASN A 31 17.97 -3.32 2.30
N ASP A 32 19.29 -3.44 2.15
CA ASP A 32 20.23 -2.75 3.03
C ASP A 32 20.18 -1.22 2.84
N ASP A 33 19.95 -0.73 1.63
CA ASP A 33 19.92 0.72 1.33
C ASP A 33 18.68 1.39 1.92
N TYR A 34 17.51 0.72 1.80
CA TYR A 34 16.22 1.30 2.16
C TYR A 34 15.76 0.97 3.59
N PHE A 35 16.08 -0.22 4.14
CA PHE A 35 15.47 -0.72 5.37
C PHE A 35 16.43 -1.00 6.52
N SER A 36 17.76 -0.83 6.33
CA SER A 36 18.75 -0.91 7.42
C SER A 36 18.79 0.37 8.26
N ARG A 37 17.62 0.85 8.71
CA ARG A 37 17.47 2.07 9.51
C ARG A 37 16.77 1.76 10.82
N LYS A 38 17.13 2.49 11.88
CA LYS A 38 16.56 2.31 13.22
C LYS A 38 15.07 2.65 13.26
N PHE A 39 14.65 3.65 12.48
CA PHE A 39 13.26 4.11 12.39
C PHE A 39 12.67 3.79 11.01
N VAL A 40 11.34 3.66 10.96
CA VAL A 40 10.66 3.20 9.74
C VAL A 40 10.52 4.31 8.70
N LEU A 41 9.98 5.47 9.06
CA LEU A 41 9.61 6.53 8.12
C LEU A 41 10.30 7.87 8.39
N THR A 42 10.90 8.03 9.56
CA THR A 42 11.50 9.28 10.01
C THR A 42 12.87 9.01 10.63
N ASP A 43 13.66 10.04 10.82
CA ASP A 43 14.87 10.02 11.66
C ASP A 43 14.54 10.13 13.16
N GLU A 44 15.58 10.25 14.00
CA GLU A 44 15.43 10.39 15.45
C GLU A 44 14.71 11.68 15.86
N GLU A 45 14.79 12.72 15.06
CA GLU A 45 14.13 14.02 15.25
C GLU A 45 12.69 14.03 14.71
N GLY A 46 12.21 12.94 14.13
CA GLY A 46 10.88 12.83 13.56
C GLY A 46 10.76 13.42 12.15
N LYS A 47 11.87 13.75 11.51
CA LYS A 47 11.88 14.26 10.13
C LYS A 47 11.73 13.10 9.14
N PRO A 48 10.79 13.17 8.18
CA PRO A 48 10.62 12.14 7.17
C PRO A 48 11.90 11.90 6.35
N PHE A 49 12.20 10.65 6.04
CA PHE A 49 13.29 10.33 5.13
C PHE A 49 12.98 10.84 3.72
N PRO A 50 13.95 11.47 3.04
CA PRO A 50 13.72 12.08 1.72
C PRO A 50 13.41 11.06 0.62
N ASP A 51 13.79 9.80 0.80
CA ASP A 51 13.61 8.68 -0.13
C ASP A 51 12.40 7.78 0.19
N ASN A 52 11.46 8.26 1.00
CA ASN A 52 10.30 7.46 1.39
C ASN A 52 9.40 7.09 0.20
N ASP A 53 9.39 7.86 -0.86
CA ASP A 53 8.71 7.59 -2.13
C ASP A 53 9.32 6.37 -2.84
N GLU A 54 10.65 6.32 -2.98
CA GLU A 54 11.37 5.17 -3.57
C GLU A 54 11.22 3.92 -2.73
N ARG A 55 11.28 4.07 -1.41
CA ARG A 55 11.07 2.98 -0.46
C ARG A 55 9.66 2.38 -0.58
N ALA A 56 8.63 3.23 -0.78
CA ALA A 56 7.27 2.77 -1.03
C ALA A 56 7.14 2.03 -2.37
N ILE A 57 7.80 2.52 -3.43
CA ILE A 57 7.90 1.85 -4.73
C ILE A 57 8.57 0.48 -4.58
N PHE A 58 9.74 0.44 -3.94
CA PHE A 58 10.49 -0.79 -3.73
C PHE A 58 9.67 -1.82 -2.93
N PHE A 59 9.03 -1.38 -1.85
CA PHE A 59 8.17 -2.23 -1.05
C PHE A 59 7.03 -2.82 -1.87
N ALA A 60 6.31 -1.99 -2.64
CA ALA A 60 5.21 -2.44 -3.48
C ALA A 60 5.65 -3.48 -4.52
N ARG A 61 6.76 -3.21 -5.22
CA ARG A 61 7.34 -4.16 -6.19
C ARG A 61 7.78 -5.45 -5.49
N GLY A 62 8.47 -5.34 -4.37
CA GLY A 62 8.95 -6.49 -3.59
C GLY A 62 7.82 -7.40 -3.14
N VAL A 63 6.70 -6.85 -2.65
CA VAL A 63 5.51 -7.61 -2.27
C VAL A 63 4.94 -8.36 -3.47
N LEU A 64 4.68 -7.68 -4.59
CA LEU A 64 4.01 -8.28 -5.74
C LEU A 64 4.88 -9.33 -6.43
N GLU A 65 6.18 -9.09 -6.58
CA GLU A 65 7.11 -10.08 -7.12
C GLU A 65 7.26 -11.30 -6.20
N THR A 66 7.16 -11.11 -4.88
CA THR A 66 7.15 -12.21 -3.92
C THR A 66 5.92 -13.08 -4.10
N VAL A 67 4.73 -12.50 -4.19
CA VAL A 67 3.47 -13.23 -4.42
C VAL A 67 3.54 -14.00 -5.73
N LYS A 68 4.04 -13.40 -6.81
CA LYS A 68 4.25 -14.08 -8.10
C LYS A 68 5.20 -15.27 -7.98
N LYS A 69 6.33 -15.08 -7.33
CA LYS A 69 7.33 -16.14 -7.13
C LYS A 69 6.78 -17.33 -6.34
N LEU A 70 5.91 -17.07 -5.37
CA LEU A 70 5.20 -18.07 -4.59
C LEU A 70 4.06 -18.75 -5.37
N ARG A 71 3.68 -18.20 -6.53
CA ARG A 71 2.51 -18.63 -7.31
C ARG A 71 1.23 -18.66 -6.48
N TRP A 72 1.12 -17.74 -5.54
CA TRP A 72 -0.05 -17.60 -4.71
C TRP A 72 -1.05 -16.66 -5.39
N THR A 73 -2.30 -17.11 -5.53
CA THR A 73 -3.39 -16.31 -6.13
C THR A 73 -4.27 -15.76 -5.00
N PRO A 74 -4.06 -14.52 -4.54
CA PRO A 74 -4.86 -13.93 -3.48
C PRO A 74 -6.26 -13.58 -4.00
N THR A 75 -7.28 -13.73 -3.16
CA THR A 75 -8.64 -13.22 -3.44
C THR A 75 -8.76 -11.75 -3.03
N VAL A 76 -8.08 -11.36 -1.95
CA VAL A 76 -8.02 -9.98 -1.44
C VAL A 76 -6.56 -9.61 -1.20
N VAL A 77 -6.17 -8.42 -1.65
CA VAL A 77 -4.95 -7.73 -1.23
C VAL A 77 -5.38 -6.55 -0.36
N HIS A 78 -5.04 -6.60 0.92
CA HIS A 78 -5.35 -5.55 1.87
C HIS A 78 -4.10 -4.71 2.16
N CYS A 79 -4.11 -3.48 1.71
CA CYS A 79 -3.04 -2.51 1.86
C CYS A 79 -3.25 -1.68 3.13
N HIS A 80 -2.24 -1.62 3.99
CA HIS A 80 -2.31 -0.91 5.27
C HIS A 80 -1.39 0.31 5.27
N GLY A 81 -1.98 1.48 5.54
CA GLY A 81 -1.27 2.75 5.62
C GLY A 81 -0.73 3.26 4.29
N TRP A 82 -0.25 4.50 4.29
CA TRP A 82 0.16 5.20 3.07
C TRP A 82 1.38 4.56 2.38
N PHE A 83 2.26 3.91 3.14
CA PHE A 83 3.46 3.30 2.58
C PHE A 83 3.17 2.16 1.58
N SER A 84 1.98 1.57 1.65
CA SER A 84 1.49 0.56 0.71
C SER A 84 0.69 1.13 -0.48
N SER A 85 0.56 2.45 -0.59
CA SER A 85 -0.31 3.15 -1.55
C SER A 85 0.00 2.89 -3.04
N VAL A 86 1.23 2.44 -3.35
CA VAL A 86 1.64 2.14 -4.73
C VAL A 86 1.13 0.75 -5.19
N ILE A 87 0.86 -0.17 -4.26
CA ILE A 87 0.39 -1.53 -4.59
C ILE A 87 -0.89 -1.52 -5.44
N PRO A 88 -1.95 -0.75 -5.09
CA PRO A 88 -3.18 -0.71 -5.85
C PRO A 88 -3.00 -0.34 -7.32
N VAL A 89 -2.22 0.69 -7.62
CA VAL A 89 -1.99 1.12 -9.01
C VAL A 89 -1.20 0.06 -9.79
N TYR A 90 -0.22 -0.58 -9.17
CA TYR A 90 0.53 -1.64 -9.83
C TYR A 90 -0.37 -2.84 -10.17
N LEU A 91 -1.22 -3.26 -9.25
CA LEU A 91 -2.18 -4.33 -9.50
C LEU A 91 -3.14 -4.01 -10.65
N LYS A 92 -3.63 -2.77 -10.71
CA LYS A 92 -4.61 -2.35 -11.74
C LYS A 92 -3.96 -1.94 -13.07
N ARG A 93 -2.63 -1.72 -13.16
CA ARG A 93 -1.96 -1.24 -14.38
C ARG A 93 -0.86 -2.15 -14.89
N ILE A 94 0.04 -2.62 -14.03
CA ILE A 94 1.15 -3.49 -14.44
C ILE A 94 0.72 -4.96 -14.45
N PHE A 95 -0.05 -5.36 -13.43
CA PHE A 95 -0.42 -6.77 -13.22
C PHE A 95 -1.89 -7.06 -13.55
N ALA A 96 -2.59 -6.15 -14.25
CA ALA A 96 -4.01 -6.29 -14.57
C ALA A 96 -4.33 -7.59 -15.34
N ASP A 97 -3.46 -7.98 -16.25
CA ASP A 97 -3.61 -9.18 -17.09
C ASP A 97 -2.87 -10.41 -16.53
N ASP A 98 -2.18 -10.26 -15.39
CA ASP A 98 -1.47 -11.38 -14.76
C ASP A 98 -2.49 -12.36 -14.16
N PRO A 99 -2.44 -13.65 -14.52
CA PRO A 99 -3.39 -14.65 -14.02
C PRO A 99 -3.47 -14.76 -12.49
N ILE A 100 -2.38 -14.38 -11.79
CA ILE A 100 -2.32 -14.41 -10.33
C ILE A 100 -3.17 -13.29 -9.72
N PHE A 101 -3.25 -12.10 -10.37
CA PHE A 101 -3.84 -10.90 -9.78
C PHE A 101 -5.13 -10.41 -10.45
N ARG A 102 -5.48 -10.87 -11.65
CA ARG A 102 -6.58 -10.29 -12.45
C ARG A 102 -7.95 -10.26 -11.74
N ASN A 103 -8.19 -11.14 -10.77
CA ASN A 103 -9.46 -11.21 -10.04
C ASN A 103 -9.36 -10.70 -8.61
N VAL A 104 -8.20 -10.16 -8.22
CA VAL A 104 -7.96 -9.70 -6.85
C VAL A 104 -8.80 -8.48 -6.52
N LYS A 105 -9.39 -8.48 -5.33
CA LYS A 105 -10.01 -7.30 -4.73
C LYS A 105 -9.00 -6.55 -3.90
N ILE A 106 -8.99 -5.24 -4.02
CA ILE A 106 -8.02 -4.36 -3.37
C ILE A 106 -8.74 -3.58 -2.28
N VAL A 107 -8.33 -3.79 -1.04
CA VAL A 107 -8.81 -3.05 0.12
C VAL A 107 -7.70 -2.15 0.64
N VAL A 108 -8.04 -0.93 1.02
CA VAL A 108 -7.09 0.03 1.58
C VAL A 108 -7.55 0.44 2.97
N SER A 109 -6.70 0.26 3.97
CA SER A 109 -6.90 0.76 5.33
C SER A 109 -6.25 2.10 5.53
N LEU A 110 -7.03 3.04 6.04
CA LEU A 110 -6.60 4.38 6.43
C LEU A 110 -6.32 4.42 7.94
N TYR A 111 -5.23 5.07 8.30
CA TYR A 111 -4.78 5.28 9.68
C TYR A 111 -4.53 6.77 9.93
N GLY A 112 -4.24 7.12 11.19
CA GLY A 112 -3.67 8.42 11.54
C GLY A 112 -2.16 8.47 11.28
N ASP A 113 -1.72 7.94 10.15
CA ASP A 113 -0.32 7.78 9.76
C ASP A 113 0.13 8.80 8.70
N GLY A 114 -0.62 9.90 8.58
CA GLY A 114 -0.29 11.00 7.66
C GLY A 114 1.09 11.59 7.92
N PHE A 115 1.67 12.19 6.90
CA PHE A 115 2.94 12.89 6.97
C PHE A 115 2.78 14.37 6.62
N PRO A 116 3.58 15.26 7.23
CA PRO A 116 3.55 16.68 6.92
C PRO A 116 4.26 16.95 5.59
N GLY A 117 3.79 17.97 4.85
CA GLY A 117 4.40 18.39 3.60
C GLY A 117 4.15 17.43 2.44
N GLU A 118 5.17 17.21 1.65
CA GLU A 118 5.11 16.44 0.41
C GLU A 118 6.26 15.42 0.35
N LEU A 119 6.03 14.30 -0.33
CA LEU A 119 7.09 13.41 -0.78
C LEU A 119 7.87 14.07 -1.93
N ASP A 120 8.82 13.35 -2.53
CA ASP A 120 9.54 13.85 -3.71
C ASP A 120 8.55 14.13 -4.86
N ASN A 121 8.63 15.32 -5.46
CA ASN A 121 7.78 15.72 -6.59
C ASN A 121 8.01 14.88 -7.86
N ALA A 122 9.07 14.08 -7.90
CA ALA A 122 9.29 13.09 -8.95
C ALA A 122 8.54 11.76 -8.68
N PHE A 123 7.81 11.61 -7.57
CA PHE A 123 7.17 10.36 -7.18
C PHE A 123 6.28 9.79 -8.29
N GLY A 124 5.39 10.61 -8.88
CA GLY A 124 4.57 10.19 -10.01
C GLY A 124 5.39 9.76 -11.24
N LYS A 125 6.52 10.43 -11.51
CA LYS A 125 7.42 10.08 -12.61
C LYS A 125 8.16 8.76 -12.34
N LYS A 126 8.59 8.52 -11.10
CA LYS A 126 9.23 7.26 -10.70
C LYS A 126 8.25 6.09 -10.85
N ILE A 127 6.98 6.25 -10.45
CA ILE A 127 5.92 5.25 -10.68
C ILE A 127 5.69 5.02 -12.18
N ALA A 128 5.68 6.08 -12.99
CA ALA A 128 5.55 5.97 -14.46
C ALA A 128 6.75 5.22 -15.07
N GLY A 129 7.97 5.44 -14.56
CA GLY A 129 9.18 4.73 -14.97
C GLY A 129 9.10 3.23 -14.77
N GLU A 130 8.33 2.77 -13.78
CA GLU A 130 8.03 1.36 -13.54
C GLU A 130 7.04 0.74 -14.58
N GLY A 131 6.62 1.52 -15.58
CA GLY A 131 5.73 1.08 -16.65
C GLY A 131 4.25 1.42 -16.44
N VAL A 132 3.89 2.18 -15.42
CA VAL A 132 2.52 2.66 -15.18
C VAL A 132 2.19 3.77 -16.17
N LYS A 133 1.24 3.51 -17.07
CA LYS A 133 0.67 4.51 -18.00
C LYS A 133 -0.70 4.92 -17.50
N ASP A 134 -0.78 5.99 -16.71
CA ASP A 134 -2.03 6.45 -16.14
C ASP A 134 -2.06 7.97 -15.99
N LYS A 135 -3.15 8.60 -16.44
CA LYS A 135 -3.35 10.06 -16.31
C LYS A 135 -3.48 10.53 -14.86
N ASN A 136 -3.92 9.64 -13.96
CA ASN A 136 -4.12 9.96 -12.54
C ASN A 136 -2.78 10.18 -11.82
N LEU A 137 -1.65 9.77 -12.41
CA LEU A 137 -0.33 10.09 -11.86
C LEU A 137 -0.08 11.61 -11.73
N ALA A 138 -0.76 12.44 -12.53
CA ALA A 138 -0.63 13.90 -12.43
C ALA A 138 -1.01 14.47 -11.04
N ILE A 139 -1.84 13.77 -10.26
CA ILE A 139 -2.15 14.19 -8.88
C ILE A 139 -0.91 14.13 -7.97
N LEU A 140 0.05 13.29 -8.31
CA LEU A 140 1.31 13.12 -7.60
C LEU A 140 2.41 14.11 -8.05
N ASP A 141 2.10 15.09 -8.90
CA ASP A 141 2.97 16.26 -9.10
C ASP A 141 3.06 17.11 -7.82
N THR A 142 2.08 16.95 -6.92
CA THR A 142 2.06 17.49 -5.55
C THR A 142 1.75 16.32 -4.61
N PRO A 143 2.76 15.51 -4.22
CA PRO A 143 2.53 14.25 -3.51
C PRO A 143 2.34 14.46 -2.00
N SER A 144 1.35 15.27 -1.63
CA SER A 144 0.87 15.42 -0.25
C SER A 144 0.11 14.16 0.19
N TYR A 145 -0.03 13.97 1.51
CA TYR A 145 -0.78 12.84 2.05
C TYR A 145 -2.21 12.77 1.50
N GLU A 146 -2.91 13.91 1.41
CA GLU A 146 -4.25 13.96 0.84
C GLU A 146 -4.31 13.54 -0.64
N ASN A 147 -3.35 14.03 -1.45
CA ASN A 147 -3.29 13.67 -2.85
C ASN A 147 -2.93 12.19 -3.03
N LEU A 148 -2.09 11.66 -2.17
CA LEU A 148 -1.80 10.22 -2.14
C LEU A 148 -3.04 9.40 -1.78
N CYS A 149 -3.84 9.85 -0.80
CA CYS A 149 -5.14 9.23 -0.48
C CYS A 149 -6.12 9.29 -1.66
N ARG A 150 -6.24 10.43 -2.35
CA ARG A 150 -7.06 10.54 -3.57
C ARG A 150 -6.59 9.58 -4.65
N PHE A 151 -5.28 9.53 -4.89
CA PHE A 151 -4.68 8.65 -5.88
C PHE A 151 -4.99 7.19 -5.61
N VAL A 152 -4.84 6.73 -4.37
CA VAL A 152 -5.06 5.33 -4.03
C VAL A 152 -6.53 4.92 -4.14
N MET A 153 -7.47 5.85 -3.86
CA MET A 153 -8.92 5.61 -4.00
C MET A 153 -9.33 5.28 -5.44
N GLU A 154 -8.62 5.77 -6.45
CA GLU A 154 -8.91 5.44 -7.86
C GLU A 154 -8.79 3.94 -8.15
N TYR A 155 -7.95 3.22 -7.41
CA TYR A 155 -7.61 1.82 -7.66
C TYR A 155 -8.15 0.85 -6.62
N ALA A 156 -8.63 1.34 -5.48
CA ALA A 156 -9.23 0.51 -4.44
C ALA A 156 -10.60 -0.03 -4.85
N ASP A 157 -10.92 -1.25 -4.44
CA ASP A 157 -12.26 -1.85 -4.53
C ASP A 157 -13.07 -1.63 -3.23
N GLY A 158 -12.39 -1.41 -2.10
CA GLY A 158 -12.98 -1.10 -0.81
C GLY A 158 -12.02 -0.35 0.10
N VAL A 159 -12.56 0.36 1.08
CA VAL A 159 -11.82 1.20 2.02
C VAL A 159 -12.20 0.86 3.46
N VAL A 160 -11.25 0.89 4.36
CA VAL A 160 -11.46 0.69 5.80
C VAL A 160 -10.89 1.88 6.57
N ALA A 161 -11.70 2.49 7.43
CA ALA A 161 -11.17 3.37 8.48
C ALA A 161 -10.63 2.48 9.60
N ALA A 162 -9.32 2.28 9.64
CA ALA A 162 -8.69 1.30 10.54
C ALA A 162 -8.20 1.91 11.86
N SER A 163 -8.30 3.23 12.02
CA SER A 163 -7.95 3.94 13.25
C SER A 163 -9.00 5.01 13.56
N PRO A 164 -9.27 5.31 14.84
CA PRO A 164 -10.10 6.43 15.22
C PRO A 164 -9.43 7.78 14.91
N ASP A 165 -8.12 7.79 14.68
CA ASP A 165 -7.31 9.00 14.47
C ASP A 165 -7.13 9.35 12.98
N VAL A 166 -7.87 8.70 12.07
CA VAL A 166 -7.85 9.08 10.65
C VAL A 166 -8.29 10.53 10.51
N GLU A 167 -7.50 11.32 9.80
CA GLU A 167 -7.79 12.74 9.59
C GLU A 167 -9.17 12.94 8.94
N PRO A 168 -10.01 13.87 9.46
CA PRO A 168 -11.37 14.09 8.94
C PRO A 168 -11.40 14.32 7.43
N LYS A 169 -10.42 15.04 6.89
CA LYS A 169 -10.32 15.33 5.46
C LYS A 169 -10.03 14.09 4.62
N VAL A 170 -9.26 13.15 5.16
CA VAL A 170 -8.99 11.86 4.51
C VAL A 170 -10.25 10.98 4.51
N LEU A 171 -11.03 10.99 5.60
CA LEU A 171 -12.33 10.32 5.65
C LEU A 171 -13.33 10.92 4.65
N GLU A 172 -13.33 12.25 4.47
CA GLU A 172 -14.15 12.91 3.45
C GLU A 172 -13.75 12.47 2.04
N ILE A 173 -12.45 12.39 1.74
CA ILE A 173 -11.93 11.87 0.47
C ILE A 173 -12.39 10.43 0.25
N ALA A 174 -12.27 9.58 1.26
CA ALA A 174 -12.68 8.18 1.17
C ALA A 174 -14.19 8.05 0.89
N ARG A 175 -15.03 8.77 1.62
CA ARG A 175 -16.49 8.77 1.41
C ARG A 175 -16.88 9.34 0.04
N ALA A 176 -16.21 10.41 -0.40
CA ALA A 176 -16.44 11.02 -1.71
C ALA A 176 -16.04 10.11 -2.87
N SER A 177 -15.18 9.12 -2.65
CA SER A 177 -14.78 8.15 -3.67
C SER A 177 -15.91 7.23 -4.13
N GLY A 178 -16.99 7.12 -3.34
CA GLY A 178 -18.11 6.22 -3.59
C GLY A 178 -17.80 4.74 -3.46
N LYS A 179 -16.63 4.37 -2.97
CA LYS A 179 -16.24 2.99 -2.73
C LYS A 179 -16.94 2.42 -1.50
N PRO A 180 -17.23 1.10 -1.47
CA PRO A 180 -17.66 0.44 -0.24
C PRO A 180 -16.68 0.77 0.90
N MET A 181 -17.21 1.18 2.05
CA MET A 181 -16.38 1.59 3.18
C MET A 181 -16.82 0.89 4.46
N LEU A 182 -15.83 0.32 5.16
CA LEU A 182 -16.01 -0.15 6.54
C LEU A 182 -15.56 0.98 7.47
N GLU A 183 -16.49 1.52 8.23
CA GLU A 183 -16.20 2.51 9.27
C GLU A 183 -15.38 1.87 10.39
N TYR A 184 -14.71 2.71 11.18
CA TYR A 184 -13.82 2.26 12.26
C TYR A 184 -14.50 1.24 13.18
N GLN A 185 -13.82 0.14 13.39
CA GLN A 185 -14.20 -0.93 14.31
C GLN A 185 -13.13 -1.01 15.41
N SER A 186 -13.55 -0.99 16.68
CA SER A 186 -12.62 -1.27 17.75
C SER A 186 -12.13 -2.71 17.64
N PRO A 187 -10.81 -2.97 17.71
CA PRO A 187 -10.27 -4.34 17.72
C PRO A 187 -10.78 -5.19 18.91
N GLU A 188 -11.31 -4.53 19.96
CA GLU A 188 -11.87 -5.18 21.14
C GLU A 188 -13.36 -5.52 20.98
N ALA A 189 -14.01 -5.06 19.90
CA ALA A 189 -15.41 -5.37 19.63
C ALA A 189 -15.58 -6.86 19.34
N ALA A 190 -16.61 -7.46 19.92
CA ALA A 190 -16.86 -8.90 19.79
C ALA A 190 -17.11 -9.35 18.33
N ASP A 191 -17.61 -8.45 17.49
CA ASP A 191 -17.94 -8.67 16.09
C ASP A 191 -16.88 -8.12 15.11
N PHE A 192 -15.70 -7.70 15.61
CA PHE A 192 -14.63 -7.12 14.80
C PHE A 192 -14.28 -7.98 13.58
N PHE A 193 -13.95 -9.25 13.82
CA PHE A 193 -13.56 -10.17 12.74
C PHE A 193 -14.73 -10.47 11.79
N ASP A 194 -15.95 -10.59 12.32
CA ASP A 194 -17.14 -10.86 11.52
C ASP A 194 -17.48 -9.68 10.60
N ASN A 195 -17.26 -8.44 11.06
CA ASN A 195 -17.46 -7.23 10.26
C ASN A 195 -16.46 -7.16 9.11
N TYR A 196 -15.17 -7.47 9.37
CA TYR A 196 -14.16 -7.54 8.32
C TYR A 196 -14.44 -8.66 7.31
N ASN A 197 -14.81 -9.85 7.78
CA ASN A 197 -15.14 -10.97 6.89
C ASN A 197 -16.33 -10.63 5.98
N ARG A 198 -17.42 -10.10 6.55
CA ARG A 198 -18.59 -9.65 5.77
C ARG A 198 -18.21 -8.56 4.75
N PHE A 199 -17.33 -7.64 5.13
CA PHE A 199 -16.85 -6.62 4.22
C PHE A 199 -16.08 -7.22 3.03
N TYR A 200 -15.13 -8.14 3.27
CA TYR A 200 -14.42 -8.82 2.20
C TYR A 200 -15.33 -9.65 1.30
N GLU A 201 -16.31 -10.36 1.88
CA GLU A 201 -17.29 -11.15 1.12
C GLU A 201 -18.16 -10.28 0.22
N ALA A 202 -18.56 -9.10 0.70
CA ALA A 202 -19.39 -8.15 -0.06
C ALA A 202 -18.66 -7.54 -1.27
N LEU A 203 -17.31 -7.60 -1.32
CA LEU A 203 -16.52 -7.11 -2.43
C LEU A 203 -16.32 -8.17 -3.54
N GLN A 204 -16.51 -9.46 -3.24
CA GLN A 204 -16.32 -10.56 -4.17
C GLN A 204 -17.49 -10.71 -5.13
#